data_988bc2fe3c000a42d43a562302b04458
#
_entry.id   988bc2fe3c000a42d43a562302b04458
#
_cell.length_a   1.000
_cell.length_b   1.000
_cell.length_c   1.000
_cell.angle_alpha   90.00
_cell.angle_beta   90.00
_cell.angle_gamma   90.00
#
_symmetry.space_group_name_H-M   'P 1'
#
loop_
_entity.id
_entity.type
_entity.pdbx_description
1 polymer ?
#
loop_
_entity_poly.entity_id
_entity_poly.type
_entity_poly.pdbx_seq_one_letter_code
_entity_poly.pdbx_strand_id
1 'polypeptide(L)'
;ISVAPYLLKKENALAGVNDVFNAVAVCGNTLGDTMFYGRGAGKLPTASAVVADVVECARHLQKTVGCLWEEGEAKVADFDSQEGRFFVRVLKKARADVEKVFGAVVPVVLDSALEEFAFVTESMQEAEFEKCREQIFGFVKKIRIKD
;
A
#
# COMPACT_ATOMS: atom_id res chain seq x y z
N ILE A 1 5.10 -3.57 8.55
CA ILE A 1 3.85 -4.15 7.99
C ILE A 1 2.77 -3.09 8.13
N SER A 2 2.05 -2.80 7.04
CA SER A 2 0.98 -1.81 7.05
C SER A 2 -0.21 -2.26 6.20
N VAL A 3 -1.40 -1.80 6.57
CA VAL A 3 -2.62 -1.93 5.77
C VAL A 3 -3.18 -0.53 5.57
N ALA A 4 -3.18 -0.07 4.34
CA ALA A 4 -3.62 1.29 4.00
C ALA A 4 -4.04 1.38 2.52
N PRO A 5 -4.87 2.37 2.15
CA PRO A 5 -5.09 2.71 0.75
C PRO A 5 -3.83 3.33 0.15
N TYR A 6 -3.55 2.97 -1.11
CA TYR A 6 -2.45 3.53 -1.89
C TYR A 6 -2.95 4.04 -3.24
N LEU A 7 -2.36 5.13 -3.71
CA LEU A 7 -2.45 5.54 -5.10
C LEU A 7 -1.34 4.85 -5.88
N LEU A 8 -1.71 4.23 -6.98
CA LEU A 8 -0.79 3.55 -7.89
C LEU A 8 -0.76 4.28 -9.23
N LYS A 9 0.38 4.26 -9.91
CA LYS A 9 0.45 4.65 -11.32
C LYS A 9 -0.39 3.68 -12.15
N LYS A 10 -1.00 4.15 -13.23
CA LYS A 10 -1.83 3.31 -14.12
C LYS A 10 -1.04 2.15 -14.73
N GLU A 11 0.26 2.35 -14.90
CA GLU A 11 1.20 1.37 -15.45
C GLU A 11 1.60 0.28 -14.44
N ASN A 12 1.31 0.49 -13.15
CA ASN A 12 1.58 -0.51 -12.13
C ASN A 12 0.66 -1.73 -12.32
N ALA A 13 1.24 -2.92 -12.32
CA ALA A 13 0.51 -4.17 -12.55
C ALA A 13 -0.68 -4.37 -11.58
N LEU A 14 -0.55 -3.90 -10.34
CA LEU A 14 -1.62 -3.96 -9.35
C LEU A 14 -2.78 -3.02 -9.65
N ALA A 15 -2.59 -1.96 -10.44
CA ALA A 15 -3.65 -1.00 -10.74
C ALA A 15 -4.78 -1.59 -11.58
N GLY A 16 -4.53 -2.70 -12.28
CA GLY A 16 -5.53 -3.44 -13.06
C GLY A 16 -6.32 -4.48 -12.27
N VAL A 17 -6.05 -4.64 -10.98
CA VAL A 17 -6.72 -5.65 -10.13
C VAL A 17 -8.03 -5.08 -9.60
N ASN A 18 -9.15 -5.61 -10.09
CA ASN A 18 -10.49 -5.09 -9.78
C ASN A 18 -11.44 -6.21 -9.35
N ASP A 19 -12.56 -5.81 -8.77
CA ASP A 19 -13.70 -6.65 -8.37
C ASP A 19 -13.31 -7.80 -7.42
N VAL A 20 -13.56 -9.04 -7.85
CA VAL A 20 -13.33 -10.26 -7.06
C VAL A 20 -11.89 -10.77 -7.16
N PHE A 21 -11.07 -10.10 -7.94
CA PHE A 21 -9.68 -10.49 -8.12
C PHE A 21 -8.79 -9.92 -7.04
N ASN A 22 -7.76 -10.67 -6.70
CA ASN A 22 -6.70 -10.28 -5.79
C ASN A 22 -5.36 -10.53 -6.47
N ALA A 23 -4.36 -9.78 -6.05
CA ALA A 23 -2.99 -10.01 -6.49
C ALA A 23 -2.01 -9.86 -5.33
N VAL A 24 -0.93 -10.62 -5.41
CA VAL A 24 0.24 -10.49 -4.55
C VAL A 24 1.43 -10.19 -5.46
N ALA A 25 2.00 -9.00 -5.30
CA ALA A 25 3.23 -8.63 -5.97
C ALA A 25 4.43 -8.91 -5.06
N VAL A 26 5.42 -9.57 -5.61
CA VAL A 26 6.68 -9.90 -4.93
C VAL A 26 7.83 -9.32 -5.74
N CYS A 27 8.63 -8.47 -5.12
CA CYS A 27 9.85 -7.95 -5.71
C CYS A 27 11.03 -8.76 -5.19
N GLY A 28 11.63 -9.57 -6.05
CA GLY A 28 12.74 -10.45 -5.72
C GLY A 28 14.05 -10.00 -6.36
N ASN A 29 15.17 -10.27 -5.70
CA ASN A 29 16.49 -9.91 -6.18
C ASN A 29 16.96 -10.74 -7.40
N THR A 30 16.39 -11.91 -7.61
CA THR A 30 16.79 -12.83 -8.70
C THR A 30 15.81 -12.81 -9.87
N LEU A 31 14.49 -12.87 -9.58
CA LEU A 31 13.45 -12.91 -10.61
C LEU A 31 12.90 -11.52 -10.95
N GLY A 32 13.24 -10.49 -10.15
CA GLY A 32 12.62 -9.18 -10.28
C GLY A 32 11.17 -9.19 -9.78
N ASP A 33 10.33 -8.40 -10.42
CA ASP A 33 8.93 -8.27 -10.04
C ASP A 33 8.10 -9.43 -10.58
N THR A 34 7.42 -10.11 -9.68
CA THR A 34 6.50 -11.21 -9.97
C THR A 34 5.14 -10.90 -9.40
N MET A 35 4.08 -11.30 -10.08
CA MET A 35 2.73 -11.11 -9.59
C MET A 35 1.93 -12.40 -9.68
N PHE A 36 1.29 -12.77 -8.57
CA PHE A 36 0.30 -13.82 -8.51
C PHE A 36 -1.08 -13.18 -8.53
N TYR A 37 -1.91 -13.59 -9.47
CA TYR A 37 -3.21 -12.96 -9.72
C TYR A 37 -4.29 -14.02 -9.83
N GLY A 38 -5.41 -13.84 -9.15
CA GLY A 38 -6.51 -14.80 -9.19
C GLY A 38 -7.73 -14.36 -8.39
N ARG A 39 -8.76 -15.19 -8.42
CA ARG A 39 -9.95 -14.98 -7.59
C ARG A 39 -9.65 -15.45 -6.17
N GLY A 40 -9.58 -14.51 -5.23
CA GLY A 40 -9.36 -14.81 -3.80
C GLY A 40 -10.65 -15.17 -3.07
N ALA A 41 -11.79 -14.63 -3.52
CA ALA A 41 -13.08 -14.83 -2.90
C ALA A 41 -14.07 -15.55 -3.85
N GLY A 42 -15.06 -16.20 -3.24
CA GLY A 42 -16.14 -16.87 -3.95
C GLY A 42 -16.22 -18.37 -3.63
N LYS A 43 -17.42 -18.94 -3.76
CA LYS A 43 -17.73 -20.34 -3.39
C LYS A 43 -16.79 -21.34 -4.09
N LEU A 44 -16.64 -21.24 -5.40
CA LEU A 44 -15.83 -22.19 -6.18
C LEU A 44 -14.31 -22.00 -5.99
N PRO A 45 -13.75 -20.79 -6.02
CA PRO A 45 -12.33 -20.60 -5.73
C PRO A 45 -11.93 -21.11 -4.34
N THR A 46 -12.73 -20.81 -3.32
CA THR A 46 -12.47 -21.31 -1.96
C THR A 46 -12.55 -22.82 -1.86
N ALA A 47 -13.59 -23.43 -2.43
CA ALA A 47 -13.72 -24.88 -2.47
C ALA A 47 -12.56 -25.56 -3.22
N SER A 48 -12.12 -24.99 -4.33
CA SER A 48 -10.97 -25.50 -5.09
C SER A 48 -9.68 -25.49 -4.28
N ALA A 49 -9.42 -24.42 -3.51
CA ALA A 49 -8.25 -24.35 -2.65
C ALA A 49 -8.28 -25.41 -1.56
N VAL A 50 -9.41 -25.56 -0.86
CA VAL A 50 -9.57 -26.60 0.17
C VAL A 50 -9.37 -28.00 -0.39
N VAL A 51 -9.96 -28.30 -1.56
CA VAL A 51 -9.79 -29.63 -2.21
C VAL A 51 -8.34 -29.85 -2.62
N ALA A 52 -7.65 -28.81 -3.11
CA ALA A 52 -6.22 -28.91 -3.46
C ALA A 52 -5.38 -29.30 -2.24
N ASP A 53 -5.61 -28.66 -1.10
CA ASP A 53 -4.91 -28.96 0.15
C ASP A 53 -5.19 -30.40 0.64
N VAL A 54 -6.44 -30.85 0.55
CA VAL A 54 -6.81 -32.25 0.89
C VAL A 54 -6.09 -33.26 -0.02
N VAL A 55 -6.04 -32.98 -1.31
CA VAL A 55 -5.33 -33.84 -2.28
C VAL A 55 -3.84 -33.88 -1.99
N GLU A 56 -3.24 -32.70 -1.67
CA GLU A 56 -1.83 -32.59 -1.32
C GLU A 56 -1.52 -33.42 -0.05
N CYS A 57 -2.33 -33.27 0.99
CA CYS A 57 -2.22 -34.08 2.20
C CYS A 57 -2.33 -35.60 1.91
N ALA A 58 -3.27 -36.00 1.06
CA ALA A 58 -3.45 -37.39 0.70
C ALA A 58 -2.26 -37.98 -0.06
N ARG A 59 -1.60 -37.18 -0.91
CA ARG A 59 -0.38 -37.59 -1.64
C ARG A 59 0.85 -37.71 -0.73
N HIS A 60 0.85 -37.03 0.38
CA HIS A 60 2.00 -36.96 1.30
C HIS A 60 1.68 -37.59 2.68
N LEU A 61 0.81 -38.57 2.71
CA LEU A 61 0.52 -39.34 3.94
C LEU A 61 1.81 -39.81 4.59
N GLN A 62 1.93 -39.59 5.89
CA GLN A 62 3.09 -39.95 6.72
C GLN A 62 4.41 -39.21 6.38
N LYS A 63 4.34 -38.14 5.60
CA LYS A 63 5.47 -37.23 5.34
C LYS A 63 5.11 -35.81 5.73
N THR A 64 6.01 -35.17 6.42
CA THR A 64 5.89 -33.72 6.66
C THR A 64 6.46 -33.00 5.45
N VAL A 65 5.57 -32.37 4.66
CA VAL A 65 5.94 -31.44 3.60
C VAL A 65 5.65 -30.06 4.15
N GLY A 66 6.64 -29.41 4.69
CA GLY A 66 6.50 -28.09 5.32
C GLY A 66 7.48 -27.09 4.77
N CYS A 67 7.17 -25.83 4.97
CA CYS A 67 8.16 -24.77 4.79
C CYS A 67 9.25 -24.90 5.85
N LEU A 68 10.49 -24.70 5.46
CA LEU A 68 11.59 -24.55 6.39
C LEU A 68 11.48 -23.16 7.00
N TRP A 69 11.23 -23.11 8.30
CA TRP A 69 11.21 -21.87 9.06
C TRP A 69 12.55 -21.71 9.76
N GLU A 70 13.14 -20.54 9.66
CA GLU A 70 14.30 -20.19 10.46
C GLU A 70 13.83 -19.91 11.91
N GLU A 71 14.59 -20.40 12.88
CA GLU A 71 14.37 -20.06 14.28
C GLU A 71 14.84 -18.62 14.52
N GLY A 72 14.00 -17.82 15.16
CA GLY A 72 14.33 -16.45 15.52
C GLY A 72 13.14 -15.49 15.37
N GLU A 73 13.35 -14.28 15.87
CA GLU A 73 12.37 -13.21 15.73
C GLU A 73 12.60 -12.46 14.40
N ALA A 74 11.52 -12.26 13.65
CA ALA A 74 11.57 -11.42 12.46
C ALA A 74 11.80 -9.96 12.86
N LYS A 75 12.82 -9.34 12.29
CA LYS A 75 13.05 -7.90 12.43
C LYS A 75 12.03 -7.13 11.59
N VAL A 76 11.02 -6.59 12.25
CA VAL A 76 10.04 -5.72 11.61
C VAL A 76 10.54 -4.27 11.71
N ALA A 77 10.67 -3.60 10.57
CA ALA A 77 11.03 -2.19 10.55
C ALA A 77 9.91 -1.35 11.18
N ASP A 78 10.31 -0.29 11.87
CA ASP A 78 9.38 0.66 12.45
C ASP A 78 8.58 1.33 11.33
N PHE A 79 7.27 1.43 11.54
CA PHE A 79 6.37 2.06 10.59
C PHE A 79 6.73 3.53 10.36
N ASP A 80 7.10 4.23 11.41
CA ASP A 80 7.46 5.66 11.38
C ASP A 80 8.70 5.95 10.53
N SER A 81 9.57 4.96 10.33
CA SER A 81 10.75 5.06 9.49
C SER A 81 10.49 4.82 8.00
N GLN A 82 9.26 4.43 7.62
CA GLN A 82 8.93 4.22 6.22
C GLN A 82 8.98 5.52 5.43
N GLU A 83 9.70 5.49 4.32
CA GLU A 83 9.75 6.59 3.36
C GLU A 83 8.70 6.43 2.28
N GLY A 84 8.13 7.54 1.85
CA GLY A 84 7.16 7.56 0.77
C GLY A 84 6.70 8.97 0.42
N ARG A 85 5.96 9.04 -0.67
CA ARG A 85 5.27 10.25 -1.11
C ARG A 85 3.81 10.18 -0.70
N PHE A 86 3.23 11.33 -0.41
CA PHE A 86 1.85 11.41 0.05
C PHE A 86 1.05 12.35 -0.83
N PHE A 87 -0.11 11.89 -1.28
CA PHE A 87 -1.17 12.74 -1.76
C PHE A 87 -1.93 13.27 -0.55
N VAL A 88 -2.02 14.59 -0.44
CA VAL A 88 -2.59 15.27 0.73
C VAL A 88 -3.68 16.23 0.30
N ARG A 89 -4.77 16.27 1.04
CA ARG A 89 -5.85 17.25 0.90
C ARG A 89 -5.96 18.08 2.17
N VAL A 90 -6.07 19.37 2.00
CA VAL A 90 -6.26 20.36 3.08
C VAL A 90 -7.34 21.36 2.65
N LEU A 91 -7.91 22.10 3.59
CA LEU A 91 -8.78 23.21 3.25
C LEU A 91 -8.00 24.29 2.48
N LYS A 92 -8.63 24.96 1.49
CA LYS A 92 -7.99 26.01 0.68
C LYS A 92 -7.29 27.08 1.51
N LYS A 93 -7.87 27.46 2.65
CA LYS A 93 -7.29 28.47 3.55
C LYS A 93 -5.95 28.05 4.16
N ALA A 94 -5.63 26.78 4.22
CA ALA A 94 -4.37 26.25 4.74
C ALA A 94 -3.25 26.22 3.68
N ARG A 95 -3.51 26.60 2.43
CA ARG A 95 -2.53 26.51 1.34
C ARG A 95 -1.23 27.26 1.64
N ALA A 96 -1.31 28.46 2.21
CA ALA A 96 -0.13 29.23 2.54
C ALA A 96 0.75 28.57 3.62
N ASP A 97 0.17 27.79 4.50
CA ASP A 97 0.89 27.08 5.54
C ASP A 97 1.54 25.79 5.00
N VAL A 98 0.95 25.18 3.97
CA VAL A 98 1.52 24.00 3.32
C VAL A 98 2.94 24.24 2.82
N GLU A 99 3.16 25.34 2.09
CA GLU A 99 4.48 25.67 1.53
C GLU A 99 5.52 25.96 2.62
N LYS A 100 5.09 26.51 3.76
CA LYS A 100 5.98 26.75 4.91
C LYS A 100 6.38 25.48 5.63
N VAL A 101 5.45 24.51 5.73
CA VAL A 101 5.60 23.32 6.56
C VAL A 101 6.20 22.15 5.76
N PHE A 102 5.69 21.93 4.53
CA PHE A 102 6.14 20.83 3.67
C PHE A 102 7.23 21.23 2.66
N GLY A 103 7.54 22.54 2.53
CA GLY A 103 8.44 23.01 1.50
C GLY A 103 7.85 22.92 0.10
N ALA A 104 8.67 22.51 -0.87
CA ALA A 104 8.22 22.35 -2.25
C ALA A 104 7.21 21.20 -2.35
N VAL A 105 6.05 21.49 -2.92
CA VAL A 105 4.98 20.50 -3.14
C VAL A 105 4.48 20.58 -4.58
N VAL A 106 3.99 19.46 -5.11
CA VAL A 106 3.40 19.40 -6.45
C VAL A 106 1.88 19.57 -6.33
N PRO A 107 1.30 20.70 -6.76
CA PRO A 107 -0.15 20.91 -6.69
C PRO A 107 -0.91 19.90 -7.55
N VAL A 108 -2.06 19.44 -7.05
CA VAL A 108 -2.99 18.60 -7.80
C VAL A 108 -4.29 19.36 -8.01
N VAL A 109 -4.75 19.39 -9.26
CA VAL A 109 -6.03 20.04 -9.60
C VAL A 109 -7.17 19.15 -9.12
N LEU A 110 -8.00 19.70 -8.24
CA LEU A 110 -9.26 19.09 -7.82
C LEU A 110 -10.44 19.75 -8.56
N ASP A 111 -11.61 19.11 -8.46
CA ASP A 111 -12.85 19.73 -8.88
C ASP A 111 -13.02 21.10 -8.19
N SER A 112 -13.35 22.12 -8.97
CA SER A 112 -13.50 23.50 -8.49
C SER A 112 -14.59 23.68 -7.44
N ALA A 113 -15.54 22.75 -7.36
CA ALA A 113 -16.59 22.75 -6.34
C ALA A 113 -16.06 22.44 -4.92
N LEU A 114 -14.87 21.87 -4.81
CA LEU A 114 -14.29 21.54 -3.51
C LEU A 114 -13.56 22.76 -2.93
N GLU A 115 -13.87 23.08 -1.67
CA GLU A 115 -13.16 24.10 -0.89
C GLU A 115 -11.83 23.54 -0.32
N GLU A 116 -11.11 22.79 -1.15
CA GLU A 116 -9.90 22.08 -0.79
C GLU A 116 -8.74 22.39 -1.74
N PHE A 117 -7.54 22.25 -1.22
CA PHE A 117 -6.28 22.26 -1.95
C PHE A 117 -5.64 20.90 -1.81
N ALA A 118 -5.18 20.33 -2.91
CA ALA A 118 -4.47 19.06 -2.92
C ALA A 118 -3.07 19.21 -3.47
N PHE A 119 -2.17 18.39 -2.95
CA PHE A 119 -0.78 18.36 -3.37
C PHE A 119 -0.15 16.98 -3.14
N VAL A 120 1.01 16.79 -3.76
CA VAL A 120 1.87 15.64 -3.51
C VAL A 120 3.15 16.15 -2.87
N THR A 121 3.58 15.47 -1.79
CA THR A 121 4.84 15.78 -1.10
C THR A 121 6.04 15.22 -1.88
N GLU A 122 7.23 15.72 -1.58
CA GLU A 122 8.46 14.98 -1.84
C GLU A 122 8.50 13.70 -0.98
N SER A 123 9.50 12.83 -1.23
CA SER A 123 9.71 11.65 -0.40
C SER A 123 10.14 12.06 1.00
N MET A 124 9.43 11.56 2.00
CA MET A 124 9.72 11.83 3.41
C MET A 124 9.33 10.64 4.29
N GLN A 125 9.86 10.59 5.50
CA GLN A 125 9.47 9.57 6.46
C GLN A 125 8.06 9.80 7.01
N GLU A 126 7.38 8.73 7.41
CA GLU A 126 6.04 8.81 8.01
C GLU A 126 6.01 9.70 9.26
N ALA A 127 7.02 9.56 10.13
CA ALA A 127 7.15 10.40 11.32
C ALA A 127 7.34 11.89 11.00
N GLU A 128 8.07 12.20 9.94
CA GLU A 128 8.25 13.57 9.48
C GLU A 128 6.93 14.14 8.94
N PHE A 129 6.21 13.34 8.14
CA PHE A 129 4.90 13.74 7.65
C PHE A 129 3.94 14.07 8.79
N GLU A 130 3.88 13.24 9.84
CA GLU A 130 2.98 13.49 10.97
C GLU A 130 3.33 14.79 11.73
N LYS A 131 4.61 15.10 11.91
CA LYS A 131 5.06 16.38 12.49
C LYS A 131 4.63 17.58 11.64
N CYS A 132 4.71 17.47 10.32
CA CYS A 132 4.24 18.50 9.40
C CYS A 132 2.71 18.63 9.46
N ARG A 133 1.99 17.51 9.48
CA ARG A 133 0.54 17.48 9.56
C ARG A 133 -0.01 18.21 10.79
N GLU A 134 0.61 18.02 11.95
CA GLU A 134 0.21 18.66 13.21
C GLU A 134 0.25 20.20 13.15
N GLN A 135 1.07 20.75 12.28
CA GLN A 135 1.22 22.19 12.10
C GLN A 135 0.18 22.78 11.12
N ILE A 136 -0.60 21.95 10.44
CA ILE A 136 -1.57 22.38 9.43
C ILE A 136 -2.99 22.33 9.99
N PHE A 137 -3.58 23.50 10.17
CA PHE A 137 -5.00 23.59 10.49
C PHE A 137 -5.85 23.38 9.23
N GLY A 138 -6.74 22.37 9.25
CA GLY A 138 -7.61 22.08 8.11
C GLY A 138 -7.11 20.93 7.25
N PHE A 139 -6.30 20.05 7.82
CA PHE A 139 -5.99 18.76 7.23
C PHE A 139 -7.26 17.93 7.00
N VAL A 140 -7.41 17.36 5.80
CA VAL A 140 -8.59 16.57 5.41
C VAL A 140 -8.22 15.10 5.27
N LYS A 141 -7.23 14.77 4.43
CA LYS A 141 -6.87 13.38 4.13
C LYS A 141 -5.43 13.27 3.61
N LYS A 142 -4.78 12.15 3.94
CA LYS A 142 -3.60 11.69 3.21
C LYS A 142 -3.84 10.31 2.59
N ILE A 143 -3.21 10.04 1.46
CA ILE A 143 -3.14 8.72 0.83
C ILE A 143 -1.69 8.53 0.39
N ARG A 144 -1.12 7.37 0.68
CA ARG A 144 0.24 7.03 0.25
C ARG A 144 0.29 6.80 -1.25
N ILE A 145 1.42 7.15 -1.85
CA ILE A 145 1.70 6.85 -3.25
C ILE A 145 2.72 5.71 -3.28
N LYS A 146 2.43 4.70 -4.08
CA LYS A 146 3.36 3.63 -4.40
C LYS A 146 3.87 3.86 -5.83
N ASP A 147 5.13 4.18 -5.94
CA ASP A 147 5.82 4.31 -7.22
C ASP A 147 6.18 2.94 -7.82
#